data_bd13c47bbba84c266b9e48f587d47291
#
_entry.id   bd13c47bbba84c266b9e48f587d47291
#
_cell.length_a   1.000
_cell.length_b   1.000
_cell.length_c   1.000
_cell.angle_alpha   90.00
_cell.angle_beta   90.00
_cell.angle_gamma   90.00
#
_symmetry.space_group_name_H-M   'P 1'
#
loop_
_entity.id
_entity.type
_entity.pdbx_description
1 polymer ?
#
loop_
_entity_poly.entity_id
_entity_poly.type
_entity_poly.pdbx_seq_one_letter_code
_entity_poly.pdbx_strand_id
1 'polypeptide(L)'
;MAQNSLQIHCKDGSVYVIPTENVDSITFGDADSLNVVEVELAGSWLWGSAEKGYYELLSFSKDHTYTAYDNYFTYGFDTTTYGFYSQYSAMLTLWSNGFGYQHRYNWYITGLSANALSVMTKMGPFTYYRLQPEILNIRVGDSIKCTDGDSIVFADGVVVRIEDGKLYGIKEGSTFIQKYIASTGLIYAYKVVVE
;
A
#
# COMPACT_ATOMS: atom_id res chain seq x y z
N MET A 1 -16.15 -39.73 1.64
CA MET A 1 -15.98 -39.03 0.36
C MET A 1 -14.52 -38.62 0.27
N ALA A 2 -13.79 -39.05 -0.75
CA ALA A 2 -12.40 -38.67 -0.95
C ALA A 2 -12.39 -37.18 -1.34
N GLN A 3 -11.73 -36.36 -0.54
CA GLN A 3 -11.57 -34.94 -0.83
C GLN A 3 -10.47 -34.83 -1.91
N ASN A 4 -10.86 -34.58 -3.15
CA ASN A 4 -9.92 -34.38 -4.23
C ASN A 4 -9.27 -33.01 -4.07
N SER A 5 -7.94 -32.99 -3.95
CA SER A 5 -7.15 -31.76 -3.88
C SER A 5 -5.96 -31.83 -4.81
N LEU A 6 -5.63 -30.71 -5.42
CA LEU A 6 -4.35 -30.52 -6.10
C LEU A 6 -3.29 -30.19 -5.03
N GLN A 7 -2.22 -30.95 -4.99
CA GLN A 7 -1.06 -30.68 -4.14
C GLN A 7 0.13 -30.28 -5.00
N ILE A 8 0.66 -29.09 -4.74
CA ILE A 8 1.86 -28.59 -5.42
C ILE A 8 3.00 -28.64 -4.41
N HIS A 9 3.94 -29.56 -4.63
CA HIS A 9 5.15 -29.70 -3.84
C HIS A 9 6.25 -28.80 -4.41
N CYS A 10 6.70 -27.84 -3.64
CA CYS A 10 7.76 -26.93 -4.03
C CYS A 10 9.15 -27.49 -3.65
N LYS A 11 10.19 -27.05 -4.36
CA LYS A 11 11.58 -27.49 -4.12
C LYS A 11 12.11 -27.12 -2.73
N ASP A 12 11.52 -26.14 -2.08
CA ASP A 12 11.84 -25.69 -0.72
C ASP A 12 11.14 -26.52 0.38
N GLY A 13 10.36 -27.54 -0.02
CA GLY A 13 9.62 -28.42 0.88
C GLY A 13 8.22 -27.88 1.26
N SER A 14 7.80 -26.74 0.76
CA SER A 14 6.41 -26.26 0.95
C SER A 14 5.44 -27.07 0.10
N VAL A 15 4.18 -27.20 0.58
CA VAL A 15 3.11 -27.89 -0.13
C VAL A 15 1.89 -26.98 -0.17
N TYR A 16 1.42 -26.67 -1.37
CA TYR A 16 0.16 -25.97 -1.57
C TYR A 16 -0.95 -26.98 -1.86
N VAL A 17 -2.04 -26.90 -1.12
CA VAL A 17 -3.22 -27.77 -1.27
C VAL A 17 -4.38 -26.93 -1.75
N ILE A 18 -4.88 -27.22 -2.95
CA ILE A 18 -5.99 -26.49 -3.57
C ILE A 18 -7.12 -27.52 -3.79
N PRO A 19 -8.34 -27.29 -3.26
CA PRO A 19 -9.49 -28.14 -3.58
C PRO A 19 -9.72 -28.16 -5.09
N THR A 20 -9.90 -29.35 -5.68
CA THR A 20 -10.04 -29.49 -7.15
C THR A 20 -11.25 -28.77 -7.71
N GLU A 21 -12.28 -28.56 -6.90
CA GLU A 21 -13.46 -27.75 -7.26
C GLU A 21 -13.15 -26.27 -7.53
N ASN A 22 -12.02 -25.78 -7.03
CA ASN A 22 -11.53 -24.41 -7.24
C ASN A 22 -10.49 -24.31 -8.36
N VAL A 23 -10.23 -25.41 -9.06
CA VAL A 23 -9.24 -25.46 -10.15
C VAL A 23 -9.97 -25.60 -11.47
N ASP A 24 -9.99 -24.56 -12.27
CA ASP A 24 -10.56 -24.57 -13.63
C ASP A 24 -9.55 -25.17 -14.62
N SER A 25 -8.29 -24.74 -14.56
CA SER A 25 -7.25 -25.26 -15.44
C SER A 25 -5.87 -25.17 -14.78
N ILE A 26 -4.93 -26.03 -15.21
CA ILE A 26 -3.52 -25.97 -14.83
C ILE A 26 -2.72 -25.77 -16.11
N THR A 27 -2.01 -24.65 -16.21
CA THR A 27 -1.16 -24.36 -17.35
C THR A 27 0.30 -24.35 -16.90
N PHE A 28 1.17 -25.08 -17.59
CA PHE A 28 2.60 -25.02 -17.39
C PHE A 28 3.18 -24.21 -18.57
N GLY A 29 3.80 -23.08 -18.26
CA GLY A 29 4.50 -22.24 -19.24
C GLY A 29 6.00 -22.24 -18.93
N ASP A 30 6.82 -22.01 -19.95
CA ASP A 30 8.23 -21.73 -19.74
C ASP A 30 8.36 -20.39 -19.01
N ALA A 31 9.17 -20.35 -17.95
CA ALA A 31 9.40 -19.15 -17.15
C ALA A 31 9.90 -17.96 -17.99
N ASP A 32 10.57 -18.25 -19.10
CA ASP A 32 11.10 -17.26 -20.06
C ASP A 32 10.02 -16.63 -20.95
N SER A 33 8.83 -17.23 -21.04
CA SER A 33 7.71 -16.73 -21.86
C SER A 33 6.74 -15.83 -21.07
N LEU A 34 6.82 -15.83 -19.77
CA LEU A 34 6.10 -14.89 -18.92
C LEU A 34 6.95 -13.61 -18.86
N ASN A 35 6.53 -12.57 -19.61
CA ASN A 35 6.90 -11.20 -19.28
C ASN A 35 6.24 -10.85 -17.93
N VAL A 36 6.64 -11.53 -16.88
CA VAL A 36 6.35 -11.14 -15.52
C VAL A 36 7.18 -9.88 -15.31
N VAL A 37 6.56 -8.73 -15.51
CA VAL A 37 7.10 -7.49 -14.95
C VAL A 37 7.13 -7.76 -13.45
N GLU A 38 8.32 -8.10 -12.94
CA GLU A 38 8.53 -8.31 -11.51
C GLU A 38 8.25 -6.99 -10.83
N VAL A 39 7.04 -6.86 -10.29
CA VAL A 39 6.64 -5.64 -9.61
C VAL A 39 7.40 -5.60 -8.30
N GLU A 40 8.38 -4.74 -8.25
CA GLU A 40 9.25 -4.57 -7.10
C GLU A 40 8.45 -3.99 -5.93
N LEU A 41 8.51 -4.63 -4.75
CA LEU A 41 7.94 -4.10 -3.52
C LEU A 41 8.65 -2.80 -3.09
N ALA A 42 9.93 -2.65 -3.43
CA ALA A 42 10.71 -1.45 -3.11
C ALA A 42 10.01 -0.18 -3.63
N GLY A 43 9.99 0.84 -2.77
CA GLY A 43 9.27 2.11 -2.99
C GLY A 43 8.38 2.46 -1.82
N SER A 44 7.65 3.56 -1.95
CA SER A 44 6.77 4.07 -0.90
C SER A 44 5.30 3.82 -1.25
N TRP A 45 4.53 3.40 -0.25
CA TRP A 45 3.16 2.94 -0.38
C TRP A 45 2.29 3.60 0.69
N LEU A 46 1.22 4.25 0.28
CA LEU A 46 0.31 4.98 1.16
C LEU A 46 -1.03 4.25 1.30
N TRP A 47 -1.41 3.95 2.52
CA TRP A 47 -2.79 3.65 2.90
C TRP A 47 -3.41 4.87 3.57
N GLY A 48 -4.71 5.13 3.36
CA GLY A 48 -5.44 6.20 4.01
C GLY A 48 -6.88 5.81 4.32
N SER A 49 -7.38 6.27 5.45
CA SER A 49 -8.78 6.15 5.89
C SER A 49 -9.47 7.50 5.81
N ALA A 50 -10.27 7.72 4.75
CA ALA A 50 -10.98 8.97 4.54
C ALA A 50 -11.96 9.33 5.68
N GLU A 51 -12.55 8.32 6.34
CA GLU A 51 -13.47 8.51 7.47
C GLU A 51 -12.77 9.15 8.68
N LYS A 52 -11.50 8.80 8.92
CA LYS A 52 -10.77 9.19 10.13
C LYS A 52 -9.64 10.19 9.89
N GLY A 53 -9.30 10.48 8.63
CA GLY A 53 -8.12 11.28 8.28
C GLY A 53 -6.80 10.58 8.62
N TYR A 54 -6.82 9.28 8.88
CA TYR A 54 -5.62 8.50 9.24
C TYR A 54 -4.92 7.99 7.99
N TYR A 55 -3.59 7.93 8.04
CA TYR A 55 -2.79 7.30 7.00
C TYR A 55 -1.57 6.58 7.58
N GLU A 56 -1.07 5.64 6.80
CA GLU A 56 0.19 4.96 7.02
C GLU A 56 0.99 4.99 5.71
N LEU A 57 2.24 5.42 5.79
CA LEU A 57 3.21 5.40 4.70
C LEU A 57 4.27 4.34 5.00
N LEU A 58 4.29 3.30 4.18
CA LEU A 58 5.33 2.27 4.18
C LEU A 58 6.36 2.58 3.11
N SER A 59 7.63 2.55 3.44
CA SER A 59 8.72 2.72 2.49
C SER A 59 9.67 1.53 2.58
N PHE A 60 9.72 0.73 1.53
CA PHE A 60 10.58 -0.45 1.40
C PHE A 60 11.80 -0.12 0.56
N SER A 61 12.98 -0.42 1.07
CA SER A 61 14.26 -0.24 0.38
C SER A 61 14.76 -1.57 -0.21
N LYS A 62 15.59 -1.49 -1.25
CA LYS A 62 16.18 -2.68 -1.90
C LYS A 62 17.14 -3.48 -1.01
N ASP A 63 17.63 -2.88 0.06
CA ASP A 63 18.48 -3.52 1.09
C ASP A 63 17.69 -4.29 2.16
N HIS A 64 16.38 -4.51 1.92
CA HIS A 64 15.46 -5.17 2.84
C HIS A 64 15.17 -4.40 4.14
N THR A 65 15.46 -3.11 4.18
CA THR A 65 14.99 -2.24 5.25
C THR A 65 13.64 -1.61 4.91
N TYR A 66 12.85 -1.24 5.91
CA TYR A 66 11.63 -0.47 5.72
C TYR A 66 11.44 0.57 6.81
N THR A 67 10.65 1.58 6.48
CA THR A 67 10.10 2.53 7.44
C THR A 67 8.58 2.53 7.33
N ALA A 68 7.91 2.69 8.47
CA ALA A 68 6.48 2.95 8.53
C ALA A 68 6.25 4.24 9.29
N TYR A 69 5.55 5.17 8.66
CA TYR A 69 5.13 6.44 9.27
C TYR A 69 3.61 6.48 9.30
N ASP A 70 3.04 6.77 10.44
CA ASP A 70 1.59 6.90 10.59
C ASP A 70 1.21 8.12 11.45
N ASN A 71 0.00 8.65 11.23
CA ASN A 71 -0.57 9.75 11.98
C ASN A 71 -1.75 9.34 12.88
N TYR A 72 -2.01 8.05 13.06
CA TYR A 72 -3.23 7.60 13.77
C TYR A 72 -3.00 7.14 15.21
N PHE A 73 -1.79 7.20 15.73
CA PHE A 73 -1.55 6.78 17.10
C PHE A 73 -2.17 7.75 18.10
N THR A 74 -2.89 7.19 19.06
CA THR A 74 -3.80 7.78 20.03
C THR A 74 -3.15 8.80 21.00
N TYR A 75 -1.87 9.05 20.87
CA TYR A 75 -1.11 9.93 21.78
C TYR A 75 -0.71 11.27 21.17
N GLY A 76 -1.20 11.59 19.99
CA GLY A 76 -0.95 12.91 19.37
C GLY A 76 0.46 13.09 18.80
N PHE A 77 1.20 12.01 18.61
CA PHE A 77 2.53 12.03 18.00
C PHE A 77 2.53 11.17 16.76
N ASP A 78 3.07 11.73 15.70
CA ASP A 78 3.39 10.97 14.49
C ASP A 78 4.44 9.92 14.84
N THR A 79 4.20 8.68 14.43
CA THR A 79 5.08 7.56 14.77
C THR A 79 5.86 7.14 13.54
N THR A 80 7.18 7.03 13.70
CA THR A 80 8.04 6.41 12.68
C THR A 80 8.64 5.13 13.24
N THR A 81 8.37 4.04 12.55
CA THR A 81 8.92 2.72 12.85
C THR A 81 9.97 2.35 11.81
N TYR A 82 11.08 1.77 12.26
CA TYR A 82 12.15 1.28 11.41
C TYR A 82 12.31 -0.23 11.57
N GLY A 83 12.67 -0.91 10.51
CA GLY A 83 12.86 -2.33 10.60
C GLY A 83 13.40 -2.98 9.33
N PHE A 84 13.30 -4.31 9.31
CA PHE A 84 13.68 -5.13 8.18
C PHE A 84 12.45 -5.85 7.64
N TYR A 85 12.49 -6.19 6.37
CA TYR A 85 11.45 -7.02 5.77
C TYR A 85 12.06 -8.18 4.97
N SER A 86 11.28 -9.23 4.83
CA SER A 86 11.50 -10.25 3.81
C SER A 86 10.20 -10.57 3.11
N GLN A 87 10.30 -10.86 1.83
CA GLN A 87 9.20 -11.37 1.04
C GLN A 87 9.55 -12.76 0.55
N TYR A 88 8.67 -13.72 0.82
CA TYR A 88 8.76 -15.05 0.30
C TYR A 88 7.43 -15.46 -0.31
N SER A 89 7.37 -15.56 -1.63
CA SER A 89 6.12 -15.72 -2.36
C SER A 89 5.10 -14.62 -1.97
N ALA A 90 3.90 -14.99 -1.56
CA ALA A 90 2.87 -14.06 -1.10
C ALA A 90 3.02 -13.63 0.37
N MET A 91 4.01 -14.13 1.10
CA MET A 91 4.20 -13.75 2.50
C MET A 91 5.20 -12.60 2.63
N LEU A 92 4.75 -11.51 3.21
CA LEU A 92 5.57 -10.37 3.61
C LEU A 92 5.74 -10.39 5.13
N THR A 93 6.97 -10.57 5.60
CA THR A 93 7.31 -10.53 7.02
C THR A 93 8.01 -9.21 7.32
N LEU A 94 7.52 -8.49 8.32
CA LEU A 94 8.08 -7.24 8.80
C LEU A 94 8.61 -7.44 10.21
N TRP A 95 9.85 -7.02 10.47
CA TRP A 95 10.45 -6.97 11.81
C TRP A 95 10.70 -5.52 12.16
N SER A 96 9.99 -5.01 13.14
CA SER A 96 10.14 -3.63 13.61
C SER A 96 10.89 -3.55 14.93
N ASN A 97 11.72 -2.52 15.08
CA ASN A 97 12.39 -2.14 16.32
C ASN A 97 11.66 -0.92 16.89
N GLY A 98 10.46 -1.14 17.47
CA GLY A 98 9.68 -0.09 18.11
C GLY A 98 9.66 -0.25 19.63
N PHE A 99 9.77 0.86 20.38
CA PHE A 99 9.62 0.90 21.84
C PHE A 99 10.49 -0.11 22.65
N GLY A 100 11.68 -0.45 22.14
CA GLY A 100 12.58 -1.40 22.81
C GLY A 100 12.23 -2.87 22.69
N TYR A 101 11.22 -3.21 21.89
CA TYR A 101 10.82 -4.57 21.59
C TYR A 101 10.88 -4.84 20.09
N GLN A 102 11.27 -6.05 19.74
CA GLN A 102 11.14 -6.51 18.36
C GLN A 102 9.73 -7.05 18.13
N HIS A 103 9.02 -6.46 17.20
CA HIS A 103 7.72 -6.95 16.74
C HIS A 103 7.88 -7.63 15.39
N ARG A 104 7.22 -8.75 15.21
CA ARG A 104 7.13 -9.47 13.95
C ARG A 104 5.69 -9.46 13.46
N TYR A 105 5.50 -8.98 12.24
CA TYR A 105 4.21 -9.01 11.55
C TYR A 105 4.33 -9.88 10.31
N ASN A 106 3.37 -10.76 10.11
CA ASN A 106 3.24 -11.54 8.88
C ASN A 106 1.99 -11.06 8.17
N TRP A 107 2.16 -10.57 6.97
CA TRP A 107 1.10 -10.15 6.08
C TRP A 107 1.08 -11.04 4.84
N TYR A 108 -0.09 -11.29 4.29
CA TYR A 108 -0.23 -12.00 3.04
C TYR A 108 -0.49 -11.00 1.93
N ILE A 109 0.37 -10.96 0.92
CA ILE A 109 0.17 -10.17 -0.29
C ILE A 109 -0.95 -10.85 -1.08
N THR A 110 -2.09 -10.18 -1.22
CA THR A 110 -3.23 -10.62 -2.00
C THR A 110 -3.26 -10.00 -3.39
N GLY A 111 -2.46 -8.96 -3.62
CA GLY A 111 -2.25 -8.32 -4.91
C GLY A 111 -1.06 -7.38 -4.88
N LEU A 112 -0.25 -7.40 -5.94
CA LEU A 112 0.85 -6.48 -6.13
C LEU A 112 0.88 -6.06 -7.60
N SER A 113 0.80 -4.76 -7.83
CA SER A 113 0.87 -4.13 -9.15
C SER A 113 1.81 -2.93 -9.12
N ALA A 114 2.04 -2.30 -10.26
CA ALA A 114 2.90 -1.11 -10.32
C ALA A 114 2.42 0.03 -9.42
N ASN A 115 1.12 0.11 -9.12
CA ASN A 115 0.50 1.21 -8.37
C ASN A 115 -0.23 0.80 -7.09
N ALA A 116 -0.42 -0.50 -6.82
CA ALA A 116 -1.15 -0.96 -5.65
C ALA A 116 -0.51 -2.21 -5.01
N LEU A 117 -0.45 -2.21 -3.68
CA LEU A 117 -0.07 -3.33 -2.82
C LEU A 117 -1.28 -3.66 -1.94
N SER A 118 -1.90 -4.80 -2.17
CA SER A 118 -2.98 -5.32 -1.34
C SER A 118 -2.47 -6.41 -0.42
N VAL A 119 -2.78 -6.30 0.86
CA VAL A 119 -2.35 -7.26 1.89
C VAL A 119 -3.50 -7.66 2.80
N MET A 120 -3.45 -8.89 3.29
CA MET A 120 -4.26 -9.36 4.39
C MET A 120 -3.42 -9.37 5.66
N THR A 121 -3.90 -8.69 6.68
CA THR A 121 -3.28 -8.62 8.02
C THR A 121 -4.20 -9.25 9.06
N LYS A 122 -3.75 -9.30 10.32
CA LYS A 122 -4.63 -9.69 11.45
C LYS A 122 -5.81 -8.74 11.66
N MET A 123 -5.70 -7.49 11.21
CA MET A 123 -6.75 -6.47 11.33
C MET A 123 -7.71 -6.46 10.14
N GLY A 124 -7.45 -7.26 9.10
CA GLY A 124 -8.22 -7.31 7.87
C GLY A 124 -7.41 -6.93 6.64
N PRO A 125 -8.10 -6.73 5.50
CA PRO A 125 -7.47 -6.34 4.24
C PRO A 125 -7.12 -4.85 4.22
N PHE A 126 -5.95 -4.54 3.66
CA PHE A 126 -5.51 -3.17 3.39
C PHE A 126 -5.01 -3.07 1.96
N THR A 127 -5.25 -1.95 1.31
CA THR A 127 -4.68 -1.63 0.01
C THR A 127 -3.91 -0.32 0.10
N TYR A 128 -2.62 -0.40 -0.17
CA TYR A 128 -1.71 0.73 -0.23
C TYR A 128 -1.50 1.12 -1.69
N TYR A 129 -1.40 2.40 -1.96
CA TYR A 129 -1.15 2.94 -3.30
C TYR A 129 0.25 3.52 -3.38
N ARG A 130 0.93 3.26 -4.49
CA ARG A 130 2.31 3.72 -4.70
C ARG A 130 2.39 5.24 -4.70
N LEU A 131 3.27 5.76 -3.85
CA LEU A 131 3.55 7.19 -3.80
C LEU A 131 4.25 7.63 -5.08
N GLN A 132 3.71 8.65 -5.72
CA GLN A 132 4.29 9.25 -6.91
C GLN A 132 5.45 10.19 -6.54
N PRO A 133 6.46 10.34 -7.40
CA PRO A 133 7.58 11.24 -7.16
C PRO A 133 7.18 12.72 -7.24
N GLU A 134 6.06 13.02 -7.88
CA GLU A 134 5.51 14.37 -8.00
C GLU A 134 5.03 14.88 -6.63
N ILE A 135 5.39 16.12 -6.29
CA ILE A 135 4.92 16.82 -5.10
C ILE A 135 3.93 17.90 -5.53
N LEU A 136 2.76 17.88 -4.92
CA LEU A 136 1.75 18.92 -5.13
C LEU A 136 1.98 20.06 -4.14
N ASN A 137 2.18 21.28 -4.66
CA ASN A 137 2.36 22.47 -3.82
C ASN A 137 1.09 23.32 -3.84
N ILE A 138 0.63 23.73 -2.67
CA ILE A 138 -0.58 24.55 -2.48
C ILE A 138 -0.23 25.65 -1.48
N ARG A 139 -0.74 26.87 -1.65
CA ARG A 139 -0.66 27.89 -0.62
C ARG A 139 -1.82 27.75 0.37
N VAL A 140 -1.61 28.19 1.61
CA VAL A 140 -2.71 28.28 2.58
C VAL A 140 -3.83 29.16 2.02
N GLY A 141 -5.06 28.63 2.01
CA GLY A 141 -6.25 29.29 1.47
C GLY A 141 -6.49 29.06 -0.03
N ASP A 142 -5.50 28.56 -0.76
CA ASP A 142 -5.66 28.20 -2.18
C ASP A 142 -6.24 26.79 -2.35
N SER A 143 -6.65 26.48 -3.56
CA SER A 143 -7.17 25.15 -3.90
C SER A 143 -6.67 24.65 -5.26
N ILE A 144 -6.54 23.33 -5.36
CA ILE A 144 -6.30 22.64 -6.64
C ILE A 144 -7.60 21.94 -7.05
N LYS A 145 -8.08 22.23 -8.26
CA LYS A 145 -9.19 21.51 -8.88
C LYS A 145 -8.66 20.22 -9.51
N CYS A 146 -9.37 19.10 -9.32
CA CYS A 146 -9.11 17.89 -10.07
C CYS A 146 -9.47 18.07 -11.55
N THR A 147 -8.77 17.37 -12.44
CA THR A 147 -9.15 17.23 -13.84
C THR A 147 -10.53 16.57 -13.93
N ASP A 148 -11.29 16.86 -14.97
CA ASP A 148 -12.63 16.33 -15.15
C ASP A 148 -12.65 14.79 -15.10
N GLY A 149 -13.49 14.26 -14.20
CA GLY A 149 -13.59 12.82 -13.93
C GLY A 149 -12.63 12.30 -12.83
N ASP A 150 -11.55 13.03 -12.50
CA ASP A 150 -10.67 12.69 -11.38
C ASP A 150 -11.32 13.07 -10.04
N SER A 151 -10.91 12.39 -8.98
CA SER A 151 -11.37 12.74 -7.63
C SER A 151 -10.31 12.45 -6.58
N ILE A 152 -10.29 13.25 -5.50
CA ILE A 152 -9.48 12.97 -4.32
C ILE A 152 -10.29 12.05 -3.43
N VAL A 153 -9.76 10.86 -3.15
CA VAL A 153 -10.45 9.83 -2.36
C VAL A 153 -9.96 9.77 -0.92
N PHE A 154 -8.82 10.40 -0.63
CA PHE A 154 -8.28 10.56 0.72
C PHE A 154 -7.54 11.90 0.87
N ALA A 155 -7.75 12.58 2.02
CA ALA A 155 -6.97 13.68 2.55
C ALA A 155 -7.01 13.61 4.09
N ASP A 156 -6.01 14.15 4.78
CA ASP A 156 -5.89 14.06 6.24
C ASP A 156 -6.87 14.95 7.01
N GLY A 157 -7.45 15.96 6.36
CA GLY A 157 -8.38 16.91 6.97
C GLY A 157 -7.71 17.95 7.88
N VAL A 158 -6.40 17.89 8.07
CA VAL A 158 -5.63 18.77 8.98
C VAL A 158 -4.77 19.78 8.22
N VAL A 159 -3.93 19.29 7.31
CA VAL A 159 -3.08 20.14 6.45
C VAL A 159 -3.80 20.49 5.17
N VAL A 160 -4.57 19.56 4.62
CA VAL A 160 -5.43 19.73 3.44
C VAL A 160 -6.81 19.14 3.69
N ARG A 161 -7.83 19.67 3.01
CA ARG A 161 -9.19 19.11 3.02
C ARG A 161 -9.77 19.01 1.62
N ILE A 162 -10.75 18.14 1.47
CA ILE A 162 -11.54 18.00 0.25
C ILE A 162 -12.87 18.75 0.47
N GLU A 163 -13.18 19.66 -0.44
CA GLU A 163 -14.45 20.37 -0.46
C GLU A 163 -14.82 20.67 -1.92
N ASP A 164 -16.06 20.36 -2.32
CA ASP A 164 -16.59 20.59 -3.68
C ASP A 164 -15.68 20.03 -4.79
N GLY A 165 -15.09 18.85 -4.57
CA GLY A 165 -14.19 18.18 -5.52
C GLY A 165 -12.82 18.86 -5.71
N LYS A 166 -12.47 19.80 -4.83
CA LYS A 166 -11.19 20.49 -4.80
C LYS A 166 -10.40 20.12 -3.56
N LEU A 167 -9.08 20.20 -3.66
CA LEU A 167 -8.16 20.08 -2.54
C LEU A 167 -7.76 21.48 -2.07
N TYR A 168 -8.06 21.80 -0.82
CA TYR A 168 -7.73 23.07 -0.19
C TYR A 168 -6.55 22.92 0.76
N GLY A 169 -5.58 23.86 0.69
CA GLY A 169 -4.54 24.04 1.70
C GLY A 169 -5.12 24.75 2.93
N ILE A 170 -5.07 24.09 4.09
CA ILE A 170 -5.65 24.63 5.33
C ILE A 170 -4.58 25.26 6.22
N LYS A 171 -3.44 24.60 6.34
CA LYS A 171 -2.36 24.93 7.26
C LYS A 171 -1.03 24.58 6.63
N GLU A 172 -0.01 25.42 6.89
CA GLU A 172 1.38 25.10 6.51
C GLU A 172 1.81 23.74 7.04
N GLY A 173 2.50 22.97 6.19
CA GLY A 173 2.98 21.63 6.50
C GLY A 173 3.02 20.71 5.31
N SER A 174 3.25 19.44 5.58
CA SER A 174 3.21 18.41 4.53
C SER A 174 2.33 17.24 4.95
N THR A 175 1.64 16.67 3.97
CA THR A 175 0.77 15.51 4.16
C THR A 175 0.72 14.67 2.89
N PHE A 176 -0.16 13.69 2.87
CA PHE A 176 -0.37 12.80 1.73
C PHE A 176 -1.85 12.76 1.35
N ILE A 177 -2.10 12.52 0.07
CA ILE A 177 -3.45 12.30 -0.47
C ILE A 177 -3.47 11.06 -1.34
N GLN A 178 -4.67 10.55 -1.59
CA GLN A 178 -4.94 9.56 -2.64
C GLN A 178 -5.89 10.18 -3.66
N LYS A 179 -5.53 10.06 -4.93
CA LYS A 179 -6.27 10.61 -6.07
C LYS A 179 -6.64 9.50 -7.04
N TYR A 180 -7.91 9.37 -7.36
CA TYR A 180 -8.41 8.55 -8.45
C TYR A 180 -8.24 9.31 -9.78
N ILE A 181 -7.68 8.66 -10.78
CA ILE A 181 -7.46 9.18 -12.13
C ILE A 181 -8.41 8.47 -13.10
N ALA A 182 -9.41 9.18 -13.59
CA ALA A 182 -10.46 8.61 -14.42
C ALA A 182 -9.94 8.00 -15.73
N SER A 183 -8.93 8.61 -16.36
CA SER A 183 -8.36 8.12 -17.61
C SER A 183 -7.68 6.75 -17.50
N THR A 184 -7.20 6.39 -16.32
CA THR A 184 -6.53 5.10 -16.05
C THR A 184 -7.41 4.14 -15.24
N GLY A 185 -8.43 4.66 -14.54
CA GLY A 185 -9.23 3.89 -13.58
C GLY A 185 -8.47 3.51 -12.30
N LEU A 186 -7.33 4.15 -12.02
CA LEU A 186 -6.43 3.79 -10.93
C LEU A 186 -6.38 4.88 -9.87
N ILE A 187 -6.01 4.46 -8.64
CA ILE A 187 -5.72 5.38 -7.54
C ILE A 187 -4.20 5.52 -7.41
N TYR A 188 -3.75 6.74 -7.21
CA TYR A 188 -2.34 7.09 -6.96
C TYR A 188 -2.22 7.89 -5.67
N ALA A 189 -1.10 7.73 -4.98
CA ALA A 189 -0.77 8.52 -3.80
C ALA A 189 0.19 9.66 -4.16
N TYR A 190 0.02 10.82 -3.52
CA TYR A 190 0.86 12.00 -3.71
C TYR A 190 1.22 12.62 -2.36
N LYS A 191 2.43 13.19 -2.29
CA LYS A 191 2.81 14.11 -1.22
C LYS A 191 2.28 15.50 -1.56
N VAL A 192 1.71 16.18 -0.56
CA VAL A 192 1.28 17.58 -0.66
C VAL A 192 2.11 18.43 0.31
N VAL A 193 2.54 19.57 -0.16
CA VAL A 193 3.19 20.60 0.66
C VAL A 193 2.32 21.85 0.61
N VAL A 194 1.97 22.37 1.77
CA VAL A 194 1.19 23.62 1.92
C VAL A 194 2.11 24.69 2.51
N GLU A 195 2.25 25.81 1.80
CA GLU A 195 3.13 26.96 2.12
C GLU A 195 2.31 28.23 2.39
#